data_d2d1be29fbaa71de0c4f9edd21a60b44
#
_entry.id   d2d1be29fbaa71de0c4f9edd21a60b44
#
_cell.length_a   1.000
_cell.length_b   1.000
_cell.length_c   1.000
_cell.angle_alpha   90.00
_cell.angle_beta   90.00
_cell.angle_gamma   90.00
#
_symmetry.space_group_name_H-M   'P 1'
#
loop_
_entity.id
_entity.type
_entity.pdbx_description
1 polymer ?
#
loop_
_entity_poly.entity_id
_entity_poly.type
_entity_poly.pdbx_seq_one_letter_code
_entity_poly.pdbx_strand_id
1 'polypeptide(L)'
;ERFCRELARLKAEAEGEFTLLLSHHPELAPLYGQAGLDLVFAGHAHGGQIRLPLVGGLFAPGQGIFPRYTAGAYPLEGGGRMVVSRGLGNSRFPQRLFNRPQLVAVTLRRENRQGEESSPCRRHPGKGG
;
A
#
# COMPACT_ATOMS: atom_id res chain seq x y z
N GLU A 1 2.89 -22.11 0.84
CA GLU A 1 2.18 -22.63 -0.35
C GLU A 1 0.64 -22.59 -0.20
N ARG A 2 0.05 -23.03 0.92
CA ARG A 2 -1.41 -23.03 1.12
C ARG A 2 -2.00 -21.62 1.05
N PHE A 3 -1.37 -20.65 1.69
CA PHE A 3 -1.83 -19.23 1.72
C PHE A 3 -1.84 -18.62 0.31
N CYS A 4 -0.80 -18.83 -0.49
CA CYS A 4 -0.74 -18.32 -1.87
C CYS A 4 -1.85 -18.89 -2.75
N ARG A 5 -2.11 -20.20 -2.62
CA ARG A 5 -3.19 -20.87 -3.37
C ARG A 5 -4.56 -20.33 -2.99
N GLU A 6 -4.77 -20.04 -1.70
CA GLU A 6 -6.04 -19.49 -1.23
C GLU A 6 -6.24 -18.06 -1.73
N LEU A 7 -5.20 -17.20 -1.70
CA LEU A 7 -5.28 -15.86 -2.27
C LEU A 7 -5.59 -15.88 -3.77
N ALA A 8 -4.93 -16.75 -4.52
CA ALA A 8 -5.16 -16.89 -5.96
C ALA A 8 -6.59 -17.37 -6.25
N ARG A 9 -7.11 -18.30 -5.44
CA ARG A 9 -8.49 -18.77 -5.55
C ARG A 9 -9.49 -17.64 -5.31
N LEU A 10 -9.35 -16.91 -4.21
CA LEU A 10 -10.23 -15.78 -3.87
C LEU A 10 -10.18 -14.68 -4.92
N LYS A 11 -9.00 -14.40 -5.49
CA LYS A 11 -8.88 -13.44 -6.60
C LYS A 11 -9.58 -13.91 -7.86
N ALA A 12 -9.50 -15.21 -8.18
CA ALA A 12 -10.21 -15.79 -9.31
C ALA A 12 -11.74 -15.74 -9.11
N GLU A 13 -12.22 -16.02 -7.90
CA GLU A 13 -13.64 -15.91 -7.55
C GLU A 13 -14.19 -14.48 -7.65
N ALA A 14 -13.32 -13.47 -7.56
CA ALA A 14 -13.70 -12.06 -7.71
C ALA A 14 -14.02 -11.65 -9.16
N GLU A 15 -13.80 -12.53 -10.15
CA GLU A 15 -14.21 -12.36 -11.56
C GLU A 15 -13.83 -10.99 -12.18
N GLY A 16 -12.67 -10.45 -11.81
CA GLY A 16 -12.20 -9.14 -12.30
C GLY A 16 -12.68 -7.94 -11.49
N GLU A 17 -13.47 -8.16 -10.44
CA GLU A 17 -13.86 -7.10 -9.52
C GLU A 17 -12.65 -6.56 -8.72
N PHE A 18 -12.77 -5.32 -8.25
CA PHE A 18 -11.77 -4.68 -7.41
C PHE A 18 -11.64 -5.43 -6.08
N THR A 19 -10.44 -5.92 -5.79
CA THR A 19 -10.15 -6.70 -4.59
C THR A 19 -9.46 -5.88 -3.52
N LEU A 20 -9.99 -5.96 -2.30
CA LEU A 20 -9.41 -5.34 -1.11
C LEU A 20 -9.10 -6.41 -0.08
N LEU A 21 -7.83 -6.49 0.35
CA LEU A 21 -7.39 -7.39 1.40
C LEU A 21 -7.07 -6.61 2.68
N LEU A 22 -7.58 -7.10 3.80
CA LEU A 22 -7.14 -6.68 5.13
C LEU A 22 -6.17 -7.73 5.68
N SER A 23 -4.95 -7.31 5.97
CA SER A 23 -3.90 -8.21 6.45
C SER A 23 -3.16 -7.63 7.64
N HIS A 24 -2.53 -8.51 8.42
CA HIS A 24 -1.65 -8.12 9.52
C HIS A 24 -0.17 -8.34 9.18
N HIS A 25 0.15 -8.73 7.93
CA HIS A 25 1.46 -9.19 7.48
C HIS A 25 1.98 -8.36 6.30
N PRO A 26 2.51 -7.13 6.53
CA PRO A 26 3.03 -6.30 5.43
C PRO A 26 4.24 -6.92 4.73
N GLU A 27 4.97 -7.82 5.41
CA GLU A 27 6.10 -8.55 4.86
C GLU A 27 5.72 -9.51 3.71
N LEU A 28 4.43 -9.88 3.62
CA LEU A 28 3.92 -10.72 2.54
C LEU A 28 3.54 -9.92 1.27
N ALA A 29 3.94 -8.65 1.18
CA ALA A 29 3.68 -7.81 0.01
C ALA A 29 4.02 -8.46 -1.35
N PRO A 30 5.13 -9.21 -1.50
CA PRO A 30 5.41 -9.91 -2.75
C PRO A 30 4.32 -10.92 -3.14
N LEU A 31 3.76 -11.64 -2.17
CA LEU A 31 2.70 -12.62 -2.40
C LEU A 31 1.37 -11.93 -2.80
N TYR A 32 1.09 -10.78 -2.21
CA TYR A 32 -0.08 -9.98 -2.57
C TYR A 32 -0.01 -9.47 -4.01
N GLY A 33 1.19 -9.04 -4.44
CA GLY A 33 1.45 -8.63 -5.81
C GLY A 33 1.30 -9.78 -6.80
N GLN A 34 1.90 -10.93 -6.50
CA GLN A 34 1.76 -12.15 -7.32
C GLN A 34 0.31 -12.62 -7.44
N ALA A 35 -0.49 -12.48 -6.39
CA ALA A 35 -1.92 -12.79 -6.44
C ALA A 35 -2.75 -11.75 -7.20
N GLY A 36 -2.16 -10.63 -7.64
CA GLY A 36 -2.84 -9.59 -8.40
C GLY A 36 -3.87 -8.81 -7.60
N LEU A 37 -3.67 -8.62 -6.30
CA LEU A 37 -4.57 -7.85 -5.45
C LEU A 37 -4.47 -6.36 -5.76
N ASP A 38 -5.61 -5.67 -5.80
CA ASP A 38 -5.67 -4.26 -6.17
C ASP A 38 -5.31 -3.34 -5.00
N LEU A 39 -5.80 -3.65 -3.79
CA LEU A 39 -5.52 -2.88 -2.59
C LEU A 39 -5.35 -3.78 -1.37
N VAL A 40 -4.31 -3.52 -0.60
CA VAL A 40 -4.05 -4.20 0.68
C VAL A 40 -3.90 -3.17 1.78
N PHE A 41 -4.64 -3.31 2.86
CA PHE A 41 -4.38 -2.60 4.10
C PHE A 41 -3.63 -3.52 5.06
N ALA A 42 -2.47 -3.06 5.53
CA ALA A 42 -1.66 -3.82 6.46
C ALA A 42 -1.33 -3.02 7.72
N GLY A 43 -1.19 -3.73 8.83
CA GLY A 43 -0.81 -3.20 10.13
C GLY A 43 0.42 -3.91 10.68
N HIS A 44 0.44 -4.15 11.99
CA HIS A 44 1.42 -4.95 12.74
C HIS A 44 2.85 -4.40 12.85
N ALA A 45 3.36 -3.70 11.86
CA ALA A 45 4.71 -3.13 11.88
C ALA A 45 4.90 -2.03 12.93
N HIS A 46 3.81 -1.52 13.50
CA HIS A 46 3.78 -0.44 14.50
C HIS A 46 4.72 0.74 14.13
N GLY A 47 4.91 0.99 12.84
CA GLY A 47 5.81 2.01 12.32
C GLY A 47 7.29 1.71 12.52
N GLY A 48 7.65 0.46 12.87
CA GLY A 48 9.01 0.04 13.22
C GLY A 48 9.40 0.40 14.65
N GLN A 49 8.43 0.48 15.55
CA GLN A 49 8.49 0.77 17.00
C GLN A 49 9.36 1.99 17.37
N ILE A 50 10.66 1.94 17.09
CA ILE A 50 11.62 3.04 17.22
C ILE A 50 11.94 3.54 15.81
N ARG A 51 11.77 4.84 15.59
CA ARG A 51 12.12 5.48 14.32
C ARG A 51 13.31 6.39 14.52
N LEU A 52 14.30 6.23 13.66
CA LEU A 52 15.44 7.15 13.61
C LEU A 52 15.16 8.23 12.53
N PRO A 53 15.46 9.50 12.81
CA PRO A 53 15.44 10.53 11.78
C PRO A 53 16.29 10.10 10.58
N LEU A 54 15.77 10.28 9.37
CA LEU A 54 16.39 9.94 8.08
C LEU A 54 16.51 8.43 7.76
N VAL A 55 16.48 7.54 8.76
CA VAL A 55 16.65 6.08 8.58
C VAL A 55 15.30 5.34 8.53
N GLY A 56 14.31 5.82 9.28
CA GLY A 56 12.99 5.18 9.35
C GLY A 56 12.84 4.24 10.54
N GLY A 57 12.02 3.20 10.39
CA GLY A 57 11.77 2.21 11.45
C GLY A 57 13.00 1.32 11.73
N LEU A 58 13.31 1.10 12.99
CA LEU A 58 14.46 0.29 13.39
C LEU A 58 14.14 -1.20 13.48
N PHE A 59 12.94 -1.54 13.96
CA PHE A 59 12.52 -2.93 14.16
C PHE A 59 11.02 -3.09 13.93
N ALA A 60 10.62 -4.16 13.24
CA ALA A 60 9.21 -4.56 13.16
C ALA A 60 9.04 -6.07 13.31
N PRO A 61 7.98 -6.52 14.00
CA PRO A 61 7.65 -7.94 14.05
C PRO A 61 7.49 -8.51 12.63
N GLY A 62 8.04 -9.71 12.38
CA GLY A 62 7.98 -10.35 11.07
C GLY A 62 8.99 -9.84 10.04
N GLN A 63 9.56 -8.63 10.21
CA GLN A 63 10.53 -8.04 9.28
C GLN A 63 11.94 -7.86 9.88
N GLY A 64 12.09 -7.99 11.22
CA GLY A 64 13.39 -7.84 11.90
C GLY A 64 13.90 -6.40 11.98
N ILE A 65 15.22 -6.21 11.80
CA ILE A 65 15.91 -4.91 11.87
C ILE A 65 15.84 -4.24 10.49
N PHE A 66 15.60 -2.94 10.45
CA PHE A 66 15.39 -2.11 9.25
C PHE A 66 14.25 -2.63 8.35
N PRO A 67 13.03 -2.73 8.89
CA PRO A 67 11.89 -3.26 8.17
C PRO A 67 11.54 -2.39 6.95
N ARG A 68 11.30 -3.06 5.82
CA ARG A 68 10.96 -2.41 4.55
C ARG A 68 9.59 -1.72 4.60
N TYR A 69 8.61 -2.36 5.26
CA TYR A 69 7.22 -1.92 5.27
C TYR A 69 6.81 -1.44 6.66
N THR A 70 7.01 -0.17 6.96
CA THR A 70 6.73 0.39 8.31
C THR A 70 5.52 1.30 8.36
N ALA A 71 5.33 2.15 7.38
CA ALA A 71 4.21 3.07 7.25
C ALA A 71 4.18 3.72 5.87
N GLY A 72 3.00 3.95 5.32
CA GLY A 72 2.81 4.61 4.03
C GLY A 72 2.22 3.69 2.97
N ALA A 73 2.24 4.16 1.72
CA ALA A 73 1.74 3.42 0.57
C ALA A 73 2.90 2.85 -0.24
N TYR A 74 2.80 1.58 -0.59
CA TYR A 74 3.80 0.83 -1.34
C TYR A 74 3.16 0.25 -2.60
N PRO A 75 3.79 0.36 -3.76
CA PRO A 75 3.33 -0.34 -4.96
C PRO A 75 3.52 -1.85 -4.77
N LEU A 76 2.60 -2.62 -5.29
CA LEU A 76 2.71 -4.07 -5.43
C LEU A 76 3.08 -4.44 -6.86
N GLU A 77 3.73 -5.58 -7.04
CA GLU A 77 3.89 -6.18 -8.37
C GLU A 77 2.49 -6.43 -8.96
N GLY A 78 2.33 -6.21 -10.26
CA GLY A 78 1.01 -6.33 -10.92
C GLY A 78 0.11 -5.09 -10.82
N GLY A 79 0.58 -3.96 -10.25
CA GLY A 79 -0.10 -2.66 -10.31
C GLY A 79 -0.97 -2.31 -9.11
N GLY A 80 -1.17 -3.23 -8.15
CA GLY A 80 -1.88 -2.97 -6.91
C GLY A 80 -1.09 -2.08 -5.93
N ARG A 81 -1.69 -1.77 -4.79
CA ARG A 81 -1.06 -0.97 -3.72
C ARG A 81 -1.28 -1.59 -2.35
N MET A 82 -0.27 -1.49 -1.50
CA MET A 82 -0.38 -1.82 -0.08
C MET A 82 -0.23 -0.54 0.75
N VAL A 83 -1.17 -0.32 1.66
CA VAL A 83 -1.14 0.79 2.62
C VAL A 83 -0.84 0.21 4.00
N VAL A 84 0.27 0.63 4.60
CA VAL A 84 0.68 0.19 5.93
C VAL A 84 0.45 1.31 6.93
N SER A 85 -0.33 1.01 7.98
CA SER A 85 -0.59 1.93 9.09
C SER A 85 0.33 1.63 10.27
N ARG A 86 0.78 2.69 10.95
CA ARG A 86 1.46 2.57 12.25
C ARG A 86 0.53 2.14 13.37
N GLY A 87 -0.79 2.27 13.15
CA GLY A 87 -1.80 2.01 14.16
C GLY A 87 -1.81 3.00 15.33
N LEU A 88 -2.78 2.84 16.19
CA LEU A 88 -2.98 3.69 17.37
C LEU A 88 -2.40 3.06 18.65
N GLY A 89 -2.33 1.72 18.70
CA GLY A 89 -1.90 0.97 19.87
C GLY A 89 -0.39 0.79 19.98
N ASN A 90 0.05 0.39 21.17
CA ASN A 90 1.41 -0.07 21.43
C ASN A 90 1.50 -1.60 21.20
N SER A 91 2.71 -2.08 20.90
CA SER A 91 2.99 -3.52 20.93
C SER A 91 3.41 -3.96 22.33
N ARG A 92 4.01 -5.15 22.46
CA ARG A 92 4.60 -5.65 23.71
C ARG A 92 5.63 -4.70 24.32
N PHE A 93 6.23 -3.82 23.51
CA PHE A 93 7.11 -2.75 23.95
C PHE A 93 6.26 -1.48 24.18
N PRO A 94 6.16 -0.97 25.42
CA PRO A 94 5.25 0.12 25.75
C PRO A 94 5.70 1.48 25.20
N GLN A 95 6.91 1.60 24.67
CA GLN A 95 7.49 2.87 24.25
C GLN A 95 7.57 2.98 22.73
N ARG A 96 6.99 4.08 22.22
CA ARG A 96 7.17 4.53 20.84
C ARG A 96 8.11 5.74 20.83
N LEU A 97 9.34 5.57 20.34
CA LEU A 97 10.28 6.67 20.18
C LEU A 97 10.20 7.22 18.76
N PHE A 98 9.91 8.52 18.64
CA PHE A 98 9.72 9.24 17.36
C PHE A 98 8.69 8.60 16.42
N ASN A 99 7.79 7.80 16.96
CA ASN A 99 6.81 7.00 16.23
C ASN A 99 5.40 7.28 16.73
N ARG A 100 4.85 8.44 16.37
CA ARG A 100 3.51 8.86 16.80
C ARG A 100 2.44 7.91 16.24
N PRO A 101 1.36 7.63 17.01
CA PRO A 101 0.18 6.95 16.50
C PRO A 101 -0.34 7.59 15.23
N GLN A 102 -0.89 6.78 14.33
CA GLN A 102 -1.37 7.24 13.02
C GLN A 102 -2.70 6.62 12.68
N LEU A 103 -3.66 7.46 12.30
CA LEU A 103 -4.87 7.08 11.59
C LEU A 103 -4.64 7.37 10.11
N VAL A 104 -4.89 6.40 9.26
CA VAL A 104 -4.78 6.53 7.80
C VAL A 104 -6.19 6.49 7.20
N ALA A 105 -6.59 7.55 6.53
CA ALA A 105 -7.83 7.60 5.77
C ALA A 105 -7.49 7.44 4.27
N VAL A 106 -8.18 6.53 3.60
CA VAL A 106 -8.02 6.27 2.17
C VAL A 106 -9.37 6.46 1.50
N THR A 107 -9.42 7.28 0.47
CA THR A 107 -10.62 7.47 -0.34
C THR A 107 -10.47 6.72 -1.65
N LEU A 108 -11.37 5.78 -1.90
CA LEU A 108 -11.48 5.08 -3.17
C LEU A 108 -12.44 5.84 -4.07
N ARG A 109 -12.04 6.07 -5.31
CA ARG A 109 -12.89 6.70 -6.32
C ARG A 109 -12.93 5.79 -7.55
N ARG A 110 -14.13 5.62 -8.10
CA ARG A 110 -14.29 4.95 -9.38
C ARG A 110 -13.90 5.93 -10.48
N GLU A 111 -12.87 5.62 -11.26
CA GLU A 111 -12.62 6.35 -12.51
C GLU A 111 -13.60 5.87 -13.58
N ASN A 112 -14.50 6.75 -14.01
CA ASN A 112 -15.24 6.52 -15.24
C ASN A 112 -14.26 6.74 -16.40
N ARG A 113 -13.83 5.68 -17.05
CA ARG A 113 -13.13 5.74 -18.35
C ARG A 113 -14.13 6.15 -19.45
N GLN A 114 -14.77 7.30 -19.29
CA GLN A 114 -15.50 7.93 -20.39
C GLN A 114 -14.75 9.22 -20.72
N GLY A 115 -14.08 9.21 -21.87
CA GLY A 115 -13.60 10.40 -22.54
C GLY A 115 -12.13 10.73 -22.35
N GLU A 116 -11.21 9.91 -22.86
CA GLU A 116 -10.08 10.48 -23.58
C GLU A 116 -10.60 11.08 -24.89
N GLU A 117 -11.41 12.13 -24.76
CA GLU A 117 -11.70 13.01 -25.87
C GLU A 117 -10.46 13.86 -26.11
N SER A 118 -9.82 13.59 -27.24
CA SER A 118 -8.67 14.23 -27.80
C SER A 118 -8.69 15.74 -27.53
N SER A 119 -7.74 16.21 -26.71
CA SER A 119 -7.44 17.64 -26.59
C SER A 119 -7.10 18.20 -27.98
N PRO A 120 -7.87 19.14 -28.54
CA PRO A 120 -7.53 19.71 -29.82
C PRO A 120 -6.22 20.48 -29.67
N CYS A 121 -5.24 20.12 -30.46
CA CYS A 121 -3.97 20.78 -30.65
C CYS A 121 -4.22 22.30 -30.82
N ARG A 122 -3.84 23.09 -29.83
CA ARG A 122 -3.84 24.56 -29.96
C ARG A 122 -2.83 24.94 -31.02
N ARG A 123 -3.32 25.29 -32.18
CA ARG A 123 -2.51 25.96 -33.21
C ARG A 123 -2.04 27.28 -32.62
N HIS A 124 -0.74 27.46 -32.51
CA HIS A 124 -0.14 28.77 -32.31
C HIS A 124 -0.50 29.67 -33.49
N PRO A 125 -1.01 30.89 -33.27
CA PRO A 125 -1.13 31.86 -34.33
C PRO A 125 0.30 32.33 -34.69
N GLY A 126 0.70 32.04 -35.92
CA GLY A 126 1.92 32.57 -36.48
C GLY A 126 1.91 34.12 -36.46
N LYS A 127 2.96 34.71 -35.92
CA LYS A 127 3.28 36.12 -36.15
C LYS A 127 3.82 36.20 -37.57
N GLY A 128 2.98 36.72 -38.47
CA GLY A 128 3.42 37.31 -39.72
C GLY A 128 3.68 38.77 -39.46
N GLY A 129 4.70 39.29 -40.11
CA GLY A 129 5.11 40.68 -40.17
C GLY A 129 6.63 40.78 -40.31
#